data_8417d410ce89dee00cc666cba1078db6
#
_entry.id   8417d410ce89dee00cc666cba1078db6
#
_cell.length_a   1.000
_cell.length_b   1.000
_cell.length_c   1.000
_cell.angle_alpha   90.00
_cell.angle_beta   90.00
_cell.angle_gamma   90.00
#
_symmetry.space_group_name_H-M   'P 1'
#
loop_
_entity.id
_entity.type
_entity.pdbx_description
1 polymer ?
#
loop_
_entity_poly.entity_id
_entity_poly.type
_entity_poly.pdbx_seq_one_letter_code
_entity_poly.pdbx_strand_id
1 'polypeptide(L)'
;MSQPIVLGIETSCDETAIGIVRGRTLLANVIASSVEEHARFGGVVPEIASRAHLEAMLPSIEKAVRDADISLNDIDAVAVTAGPGLVGALLVGVASASGLAIGLGKPLYGVNHLAAHISVDYLTHDQPTDPTIALLVSGGHSSLLQVDDITSKITKLGATMDDAAGEAFDKISRVMGLGFPGGPAIDRTAQSGSASAIDFPRGLTTSNDWATRPYDFSFSGLKTAVARYLESTPDYKKGDVAASFQESIVDVLLLKSLAACKETGIDSLVIAGGVAANSRLRAVAEERCAKAGIRLRIPSPALCTDNGAMVAALGSLMVAAGRAPGPQAFDAESSLPVERVAL
;
A
#
# COMPACT_ATOMS: atom_id res chain seq x y z
N MET A 1 13.49 -28.80 3.37
CA MET A 1 14.30 -27.66 3.86
C MET A 1 13.43 -26.85 4.80
N SER A 2 13.95 -26.34 5.91
CA SER A 2 13.22 -25.46 6.80
C SER A 2 12.85 -24.17 6.05
N GLN A 3 11.67 -23.63 6.27
CA GLN A 3 11.27 -22.35 5.68
C GLN A 3 12.11 -21.22 6.30
N PRO A 4 12.65 -20.28 5.50
CA PRO A 4 13.51 -19.22 5.99
C PRO A 4 12.75 -18.27 6.93
N ILE A 5 13.44 -17.80 7.98
CA ILE A 5 12.96 -16.74 8.86
C ILE A 5 13.54 -15.42 8.38
N VAL A 6 12.68 -14.50 7.97
CA VAL A 6 13.07 -13.19 7.44
C VAL A 6 12.53 -12.08 8.32
N LEU A 7 13.42 -11.16 8.71
CA LEU A 7 13.08 -9.90 9.39
C LEU A 7 12.96 -8.80 8.35
N GLY A 8 11.81 -8.12 8.31
CA GLY A 8 11.53 -7.00 7.42
C GLY A 8 11.46 -5.68 8.18
N ILE A 9 12.06 -4.64 7.60
CA ILE A 9 12.10 -3.27 8.14
C ILE A 9 11.42 -2.33 7.14
N GLU A 10 10.38 -1.62 7.60
CA GLU A 10 9.66 -0.59 6.84
C GLU A 10 9.80 0.76 7.52
N THR A 11 10.26 1.78 6.78
CA THR A 11 10.41 3.15 7.25
C THR A 11 10.19 4.18 6.14
N SER A 12 9.39 3.89 5.12
CA SER A 12 9.30 4.77 3.94
C SER A 12 8.58 6.10 4.20
N CYS A 13 7.76 6.20 5.25
CA CYS A 13 6.95 7.39 5.54
C CYS A 13 6.95 7.75 7.03
N ASP A 14 5.91 7.45 7.78
CA ASP A 14 5.70 7.84 9.19
C ASP A 14 5.55 6.64 10.15
N GLU A 15 5.55 5.41 9.63
CA GLU A 15 5.57 4.18 10.40
C GLU A 15 6.97 3.56 10.48
N THR A 16 7.46 3.29 11.71
CA THR A 16 8.56 2.37 11.93
C THR A 16 7.97 0.99 12.14
N ALA A 17 8.13 0.09 11.18
CA ALA A 17 7.52 -1.22 11.31
C ALA A 17 8.53 -2.36 11.11
N ILE A 18 8.43 -3.37 12.00
CA ILE A 18 9.26 -4.57 11.99
C ILE A 18 8.36 -5.79 11.85
N GLY A 19 8.56 -6.56 10.81
CA GLY A 19 7.86 -7.82 10.57
C GLY A 19 8.81 -9.01 10.64
N ILE A 20 8.33 -10.14 11.14
CA ILE A 20 9.08 -11.40 11.10
C ILE A 20 8.18 -12.47 10.51
N VAL A 21 8.64 -13.14 9.45
CA VAL A 21 7.92 -14.22 8.81
C VAL A 21 8.79 -15.49 8.75
N ARG A 22 8.14 -16.65 8.82
CA ARG A 22 8.76 -17.96 8.52
C ARG A 22 8.10 -18.51 7.27
N GLY A 23 8.81 -18.41 6.15
CA GLY A 23 8.23 -18.72 4.85
C GLY A 23 7.03 -17.81 4.56
N ARG A 24 5.82 -18.33 4.73
CA ARG A 24 4.55 -17.59 4.56
C ARG A 24 3.78 -17.37 5.87
N THR A 25 4.34 -17.78 6.98
CA THR A 25 3.71 -17.65 8.30
C THR A 25 4.19 -16.36 8.97
N LEU A 26 3.26 -15.47 9.29
CA LEU A 26 3.54 -14.28 10.07
C LEU A 26 3.81 -14.66 11.52
N LEU A 27 5.00 -14.33 12.05
CA LEU A 27 5.38 -14.57 13.44
C LEU A 27 5.20 -13.31 14.29
N ALA A 28 5.56 -12.14 13.74
CA ALA A 28 5.39 -10.84 14.42
C ALA A 28 5.21 -9.72 13.39
N ASN A 29 4.45 -8.69 13.78
CA ASN A 29 4.30 -7.43 13.06
C ASN A 29 4.13 -6.29 14.05
N VAL A 30 5.19 -5.55 14.29
CA VAL A 30 5.25 -4.42 15.24
C VAL A 30 5.25 -3.13 14.44
N ILE A 31 4.36 -2.21 14.77
CA ILE A 31 4.24 -0.91 14.14
C ILE A 31 4.32 0.17 15.23
N ALA A 32 5.24 1.11 15.07
CA ALA A 32 5.33 2.33 15.86
C ALA A 32 5.08 3.51 14.91
N SER A 33 3.92 4.16 15.04
CA SER A 33 3.50 5.27 14.17
C SER A 33 3.83 6.60 14.81
N SER A 34 4.35 7.53 14.02
CA SER A 34 4.57 8.93 14.40
C SER A 34 3.46 9.88 13.91
N VAL A 35 2.33 9.33 13.44
CA VAL A 35 1.21 10.09 12.86
C VAL A 35 0.69 11.21 13.79
N GLU A 36 0.67 10.98 15.10
CA GLU A 36 0.21 11.98 16.07
C GLU A 36 1.15 13.20 16.13
N GLU A 37 2.46 12.98 15.95
CA GLU A 37 3.45 14.06 15.90
C GLU A 37 3.29 14.93 14.66
N HIS A 38 2.78 14.37 13.58
CA HIS A 38 2.53 15.04 12.31
C HIS A 38 1.17 15.73 12.25
N ALA A 39 0.20 15.33 13.07
CA ALA A 39 -1.18 15.82 13.03
C ALA A 39 -1.28 17.36 13.11
N ARG A 40 -0.44 17.98 13.96
CA ARG A 40 -0.40 19.46 14.11
C ARG A 40 0.10 20.22 12.86
N PHE A 41 0.80 19.54 11.96
CA PHE A 41 1.29 20.13 10.71
C PHE A 41 0.38 19.85 9.52
N GLY A 42 -0.63 18.98 9.70
CA GLY A 42 -1.58 18.61 8.64
C GLY A 42 -1.02 17.71 7.55
N GLY A 43 0.12 17.05 7.82
CA GLY A 43 0.79 16.11 6.91
C GLY A 43 2.16 15.72 7.44
N VAL A 44 2.79 14.70 6.83
CA VAL A 44 4.07 14.17 7.26
C VAL A 44 5.20 15.18 7.04
N VAL A 45 6.00 15.43 8.09
CA VAL A 45 7.21 16.26 8.07
C VAL A 45 8.43 15.34 8.03
N PRO A 46 9.21 15.31 6.93
CA PRO A 46 10.28 14.31 6.72
C PRO A 46 11.33 14.26 7.83
N GLU A 47 11.72 15.42 8.37
CA GLU A 47 12.72 15.47 9.45
C GLU A 47 12.18 14.88 10.76
N ILE A 48 10.92 15.11 11.09
CA ILE A 48 10.27 14.54 12.28
C ILE A 48 10.17 13.02 12.11
N ALA A 49 9.72 12.54 10.96
CA ALA A 49 9.64 11.12 10.64
C ALA A 49 11.00 10.44 10.81
N SER A 50 12.08 11.00 10.25
CA SER A 50 13.42 10.43 10.35
C SER A 50 13.92 10.31 11.80
N ARG A 51 13.62 11.30 12.66
CA ARG A 51 13.96 11.25 14.08
C ARG A 51 13.14 10.21 14.84
N ALA A 52 11.84 10.15 14.58
CA ALA A 52 10.97 9.14 15.17
C ALA A 52 11.42 7.71 14.83
N HIS A 53 11.83 7.46 13.58
CA HIS A 53 12.39 6.16 13.19
C HIS A 53 13.65 5.79 13.97
N LEU A 54 14.57 6.72 14.22
CA LEU A 54 15.77 6.46 15.03
C LEU A 54 15.41 6.02 16.44
N GLU A 55 14.43 6.68 17.07
CA GLU A 55 14.01 6.38 18.44
C GLU A 55 13.23 5.07 18.53
N ALA A 56 12.38 4.76 17.53
CA ALA A 56 11.51 3.59 17.53
C ALA A 56 12.18 2.31 17.03
N MET A 57 13.28 2.39 16.26
CA MET A 57 13.88 1.24 15.56
C MET A 57 14.26 0.11 16.49
N LEU A 58 15.14 0.36 17.47
CA LEU A 58 15.64 -0.70 18.36
C LEU A 58 14.53 -1.29 19.23
N PRO A 59 13.68 -0.49 19.92
CA PRO A 59 12.54 -1.02 20.68
C PRO A 59 11.59 -1.88 19.83
N SER A 60 11.36 -1.51 18.56
CA SER A 60 10.49 -2.27 17.66
C SER A 60 11.11 -3.60 17.24
N ILE A 61 12.42 -3.65 16.95
CA ILE A 61 13.15 -4.91 16.67
C ILE A 61 13.09 -5.84 17.89
N GLU A 62 13.43 -5.34 19.09
CA GLU A 62 13.39 -6.13 20.31
C GLU A 62 11.99 -6.69 20.59
N LYS A 63 10.96 -5.86 20.38
CA LYS A 63 9.58 -6.30 20.55
C LYS A 63 9.20 -7.37 19.53
N ALA A 64 9.55 -7.20 18.26
CA ALA A 64 9.24 -8.16 17.21
C ALA A 64 9.88 -9.53 17.45
N VAL A 65 11.14 -9.54 17.89
CA VAL A 65 11.87 -10.78 18.24
C VAL A 65 11.21 -11.49 19.42
N ARG A 66 10.82 -10.75 20.46
CA ARG A 66 10.07 -11.32 21.60
C ARG A 66 8.71 -11.87 21.19
N ASP A 67 7.93 -11.09 20.42
CA ASP A 67 6.59 -11.50 19.98
C ASP A 67 6.63 -12.72 19.05
N ALA A 68 7.72 -12.89 18.29
CA ALA A 68 7.95 -14.04 17.42
C ALA A 68 8.47 -15.28 18.16
N ASP A 69 8.83 -15.16 19.42
CA ASP A 69 9.45 -16.20 20.27
C ASP A 69 10.70 -16.84 19.62
N ILE A 70 11.60 -15.98 19.12
CA ILE A 70 12.87 -16.37 18.49
C ILE A 70 14.04 -15.56 19.05
N SER A 71 15.26 -15.92 18.68
CA SER A 71 16.47 -15.11 18.86
C SER A 71 16.89 -14.43 17.54
N LEU A 72 17.69 -13.39 17.60
CA LEU A 72 18.26 -12.75 16.40
C LEU A 72 19.11 -13.73 15.57
N ASN A 73 19.72 -14.74 16.21
CA ASN A 73 20.51 -15.75 15.50
C ASN A 73 19.67 -16.70 14.63
N ASP A 74 18.37 -16.82 14.91
CA ASP A 74 17.44 -17.65 14.15
C ASP A 74 17.02 -17.00 12.82
N ILE A 75 17.31 -15.70 12.63
CA ILE A 75 17.02 -14.98 11.41
C ILE A 75 17.94 -15.48 10.29
N ASP A 76 17.37 -15.84 9.14
CA ASP A 76 18.08 -16.28 7.96
C ASP A 76 18.43 -15.17 6.98
N ALA A 77 17.60 -14.11 6.93
CA ALA A 77 17.80 -12.93 6.07
C ALA A 77 17.15 -11.68 6.65
N VAL A 78 17.67 -10.52 6.28
CA VAL A 78 17.09 -9.21 6.56
C VAL A 78 16.58 -8.62 5.25
N ALA A 79 15.37 -8.07 5.26
CA ALA A 79 14.79 -7.31 4.16
C ALA A 79 14.47 -5.88 4.63
N VAL A 80 14.64 -4.89 3.77
CA VAL A 80 14.35 -3.50 4.10
C VAL A 80 13.80 -2.75 2.91
N THR A 81 12.87 -1.85 3.13
CA THR A 81 12.39 -0.96 2.09
C THR A 81 13.50 -0.02 1.63
N ALA A 82 13.89 -0.16 0.36
CA ALA A 82 14.91 0.68 -0.28
C ALA A 82 14.31 1.92 -0.98
N GLY A 83 13.00 1.88 -1.23
CA GLY A 83 12.21 2.91 -1.90
C GLY A 83 10.95 2.33 -2.58
N PRO A 84 10.09 3.21 -3.14
CA PRO A 84 10.10 4.66 -2.96
C PRO A 84 9.69 5.09 -1.55
N GLY A 85 9.96 6.38 -1.21
CA GLY A 85 9.59 6.96 0.09
C GLY A 85 10.36 8.23 0.42
N LEU A 86 10.21 8.72 1.64
CA LEU A 86 10.94 9.88 2.16
C LEU A 86 12.40 9.51 2.38
N VAL A 87 13.32 10.16 1.67
CA VAL A 87 14.72 9.76 1.64
C VAL A 87 15.37 9.66 3.02
N GLY A 88 15.12 10.63 3.93
CA GLY A 88 15.66 10.60 5.29
C GLY A 88 15.13 9.44 6.13
N ALA A 89 13.85 9.11 5.97
CA ALA A 89 13.20 7.99 6.63
C ALA A 89 13.74 6.64 6.11
N LEU A 90 13.79 6.47 4.80
CA LEU A 90 14.39 5.30 4.14
C LEU A 90 15.84 5.05 4.58
N LEU A 91 16.66 6.12 4.67
CA LEU A 91 18.06 6.00 5.10
C LEU A 91 18.22 5.44 6.51
N VAL A 92 17.32 5.79 7.44
CA VAL A 92 17.31 5.20 8.80
C VAL A 92 17.06 3.70 8.73
N GLY A 93 16.07 3.26 7.96
CA GLY A 93 15.76 1.84 7.77
C GLY A 93 16.91 1.07 7.13
N VAL A 94 17.44 1.59 6.01
CA VAL A 94 18.54 0.95 5.27
C VAL A 94 19.79 0.86 6.13
N ALA A 95 20.17 1.92 6.85
CA ALA A 95 21.34 1.89 7.74
C ALA A 95 21.18 0.88 8.88
N SER A 96 19.98 0.83 9.48
CA SER A 96 19.67 -0.12 10.55
C SER A 96 19.71 -1.56 10.06
N ALA A 97 19.10 -1.83 8.90
CA ALA A 97 19.11 -3.16 8.26
C ALA A 97 20.51 -3.61 7.88
N SER A 98 21.32 -2.71 7.31
CA SER A 98 22.72 -2.98 6.96
C SER A 98 23.55 -3.32 8.19
N GLY A 99 23.44 -2.52 9.25
CA GLY A 99 24.13 -2.80 10.51
C GLY A 99 23.73 -4.13 11.13
N LEU A 100 22.42 -4.46 11.12
CA LEU A 100 21.91 -5.72 11.63
C LEU A 100 22.40 -6.91 10.78
N ALA A 101 22.30 -6.83 9.45
CA ALA A 101 22.72 -7.88 8.54
C ALA A 101 24.23 -8.17 8.67
N ILE A 102 25.08 -7.14 8.75
CA ILE A 102 26.53 -7.26 8.97
C ILE A 102 26.80 -7.90 10.33
N GLY A 103 26.15 -7.41 11.41
CA GLY A 103 26.36 -7.93 12.76
C GLY A 103 25.96 -9.39 12.93
N LEU A 104 24.95 -9.84 12.20
CA LEU A 104 24.48 -11.23 12.20
C LEU A 104 25.16 -12.10 11.14
N GLY A 105 25.91 -11.55 10.20
CA GLY A 105 26.47 -12.28 9.06
C GLY A 105 25.40 -12.84 8.13
N LYS A 106 24.29 -12.12 7.95
CA LYS A 106 23.13 -12.59 7.16
C LYS A 106 22.97 -11.80 5.86
N PRO A 107 22.35 -12.39 4.82
CA PRO A 107 22.06 -11.70 3.57
C PRO A 107 21.05 -10.55 3.78
N LEU A 108 21.23 -9.47 3.00
CA LEU A 108 20.38 -8.27 3.00
C LEU A 108 19.66 -8.15 1.65
N TYR A 109 18.36 -7.88 1.69
CA TYR A 109 17.52 -7.61 0.53
C TYR A 109 16.93 -6.21 0.62
N GLY A 110 17.36 -5.31 -0.27
CA GLY A 110 16.71 -4.01 -0.46
C GLY A 110 15.50 -4.20 -1.36
N VAL A 111 14.29 -3.97 -0.86
CA VAL A 111 13.05 -4.27 -1.60
C VAL A 111 12.27 -3.00 -1.93
N ASN A 112 11.46 -3.08 -2.98
CA ASN A 112 10.57 -2.01 -3.39
C ASN A 112 9.32 -1.99 -2.50
N HIS A 113 9.01 -0.83 -1.92
CA HIS A 113 7.85 -0.59 -1.05
C HIS A 113 6.52 -0.97 -1.70
N LEU A 114 6.32 -0.61 -2.99
CA LEU A 114 5.08 -0.86 -3.71
C LEU A 114 4.90 -2.36 -4.00
N ALA A 115 5.99 -3.06 -4.35
CA ALA A 115 5.98 -4.51 -4.50
C ALA A 115 5.73 -5.22 -3.16
N ALA A 116 6.26 -4.69 -2.05
CA ALA A 116 6.00 -5.22 -0.71
C ALA A 116 4.51 -5.17 -0.35
N HIS A 117 3.80 -4.08 -0.64
CA HIS A 117 2.35 -4.01 -0.45
C HIS A 117 1.57 -5.11 -1.19
N ILE A 118 2.01 -5.48 -2.39
CA ILE A 118 1.37 -6.57 -3.15
C ILE A 118 1.72 -7.91 -2.53
N SER A 119 2.97 -8.09 -2.09
CA SER A 119 3.47 -9.36 -1.57
C SER A 119 2.83 -9.78 -0.25
N VAL A 120 2.30 -8.85 0.54
CA VAL A 120 1.65 -9.19 1.83
C VAL A 120 0.45 -10.11 1.65
N ASP A 121 -0.15 -10.13 0.46
CA ASP A 121 -1.21 -11.06 0.10
C ASP A 121 -0.79 -12.53 0.27
N TYR A 122 0.48 -12.85 0.04
CA TYR A 122 1.03 -14.19 0.21
C TYR A 122 1.03 -14.69 1.67
N LEU A 123 0.88 -13.81 2.65
CA LEU A 123 0.70 -14.19 4.05
C LEU A 123 -0.75 -14.57 4.38
N THR A 124 -1.69 -14.13 3.56
CA THR A 124 -3.14 -14.31 3.80
C THR A 124 -3.70 -15.52 3.03
N HIS A 125 -3.12 -15.83 1.87
CA HIS A 125 -3.65 -16.85 0.94
C HIS A 125 -2.61 -17.92 0.63
N ASP A 126 -3.04 -19.18 0.60
CA ASP A 126 -2.13 -20.35 0.51
C ASP A 126 -1.49 -20.57 -0.87
N GLN A 127 -2.10 -20.05 -1.93
CA GLN A 127 -1.63 -20.25 -3.31
C GLN A 127 -1.01 -19.00 -3.90
N PRO A 128 0.11 -19.09 -4.63
CA PRO A 128 0.61 -17.98 -5.43
C PRO A 128 -0.41 -17.60 -6.52
N THR A 129 -0.43 -16.33 -6.90
CA THR A 129 -1.36 -15.80 -7.92
C THR A 129 -0.66 -15.26 -9.15
N ASP A 130 0.64 -15.41 -9.26
CA ASP A 130 1.34 -14.96 -10.46
C ASP A 130 0.95 -15.82 -11.67
N PRO A 131 0.59 -15.21 -12.82
CA PRO A 131 0.43 -13.78 -13.03
C PRO A 131 -0.84 -13.22 -12.39
N THR A 132 -0.81 -11.95 -11.97
CA THR A 132 -1.97 -11.23 -11.43
C THR A 132 -2.00 -9.76 -11.85
N ILE A 133 -3.19 -9.17 -11.93
CA ILE A 133 -3.32 -7.70 -11.95
C ILE A 133 -3.34 -7.22 -10.50
N ALA A 134 -2.57 -6.18 -10.20
CA ALA A 134 -2.56 -5.58 -8.88
C ALA A 134 -3.04 -4.12 -8.96
N LEU A 135 -4.08 -3.80 -8.20
CA LEU A 135 -4.51 -2.44 -7.92
C LEU A 135 -3.85 -2.00 -6.61
N LEU A 136 -2.84 -1.16 -6.71
CA LEU A 136 -2.16 -0.58 -5.57
C LEU A 136 -2.74 0.81 -5.29
N VAL A 137 -3.39 0.97 -4.14
CA VAL A 137 -4.07 2.22 -3.75
C VAL A 137 -3.76 2.60 -2.30
N SER A 138 -3.04 3.70 -2.12
CA SER A 138 -2.60 4.21 -0.83
C SER A 138 -2.78 5.73 -0.72
N GLY A 139 -2.25 6.33 0.34
CA GLY A 139 -2.19 7.79 0.51
C GLY A 139 -1.41 8.49 -0.58
N GLY A 140 -0.29 7.91 -1.04
CA GLY A 140 0.59 8.52 -2.03
C GLY A 140 0.53 7.88 -3.42
N HIS A 141 -0.08 6.70 -3.58
CA HIS A 141 -0.05 5.95 -4.83
C HIS A 141 -1.43 5.45 -5.24
N SER A 142 -1.69 5.51 -6.54
CA SER A 142 -2.82 4.82 -7.18
C SER A 142 -2.33 4.30 -8.52
N SER A 143 -2.03 3.00 -8.60
CA SER A 143 -1.40 2.37 -9.76
C SER A 143 -2.04 1.04 -10.08
N LEU A 144 -2.11 0.74 -11.37
CA LEU A 144 -2.51 -0.55 -11.89
C LEU A 144 -1.28 -1.24 -12.49
N LEU A 145 -1.01 -2.44 -12.02
CA LEU A 145 0.21 -3.17 -12.29
C LEU A 145 -0.12 -4.57 -12.81
N GLN A 146 0.69 -5.08 -13.72
CA GLN A 146 0.73 -6.49 -14.07
C GLN A 146 1.93 -7.12 -13.36
N VAL A 147 1.68 -8.14 -12.58
CA VAL A 147 2.68 -8.90 -11.84
C VAL A 147 2.80 -10.26 -12.49
N ASP A 148 3.86 -10.47 -13.24
CA ASP A 148 4.17 -11.79 -13.82
C ASP A 148 4.98 -12.65 -12.82
N ASP A 149 5.84 -12.01 -12.04
CA ASP A 149 6.61 -12.59 -10.94
C ASP A 149 6.88 -11.50 -9.89
N ILE A 150 6.30 -11.65 -8.71
CA ILE A 150 6.39 -10.65 -7.63
C ILE A 150 7.83 -10.39 -7.17
N THR A 151 8.74 -11.33 -7.41
CA THR A 151 10.16 -11.20 -7.00
C THR A 151 11.05 -10.56 -8.06
N SER A 152 10.55 -10.34 -9.29
CA SER A 152 11.43 -9.89 -10.38
C SER A 152 10.76 -9.19 -11.56
N LYS A 153 9.46 -9.39 -11.79
CA LYS A 153 8.82 -8.90 -13.03
C LYS A 153 7.45 -8.29 -12.76
N ILE A 154 7.46 -6.97 -12.61
CA ILE A 154 6.27 -6.13 -12.49
C ILE A 154 6.28 -5.11 -13.64
N THR A 155 5.14 -4.91 -14.26
CA THR A 155 4.95 -3.91 -15.32
C THR A 155 3.86 -2.94 -14.88
N LYS A 156 4.14 -1.64 -14.92
CA LYS A 156 3.14 -0.61 -14.65
C LYS A 156 2.26 -0.42 -15.87
N LEU A 157 0.95 -0.67 -15.73
CA LEU A 157 -0.05 -0.47 -16.77
C LEU A 157 -0.54 0.98 -16.80
N GLY A 158 -0.73 1.58 -15.62
CA GLY A 158 -1.14 2.96 -15.45
C GLY A 158 -1.01 3.43 -14.00
N ALA A 159 -1.13 4.74 -13.79
CA ALA A 159 -1.06 5.35 -12.47
C ALA A 159 -1.90 6.63 -12.43
N THR A 160 -2.04 7.20 -11.23
CA THR A 160 -2.65 8.52 -11.11
C THR A 160 -1.79 9.61 -11.75
N MET A 161 -2.44 10.54 -12.43
CA MET A 161 -1.81 11.70 -13.08
C MET A 161 -1.78 12.94 -12.18
N ASP A 162 -2.50 12.88 -11.05
CA ASP A 162 -2.64 13.97 -10.10
C ASP A 162 -2.72 13.43 -8.66
N ASP A 163 -3.76 13.73 -7.90
CA ASP A 163 -3.93 13.22 -6.54
C ASP A 163 -4.05 11.69 -6.54
N ALA A 164 -3.45 11.02 -5.56
CA ALA A 164 -3.76 9.62 -5.28
C ALA A 164 -5.17 9.48 -4.66
N ALA A 165 -5.75 8.28 -4.74
CA ALA A 165 -7.09 8.03 -4.18
C ALA A 165 -7.15 8.34 -2.67
N GLY A 166 -6.16 7.88 -1.88
CA GLY A 166 -6.09 8.17 -0.45
C GLY A 166 -5.93 9.65 -0.16
N GLU A 167 -5.09 10.34 -0.93
CA GLU A 167 -4.94 11.80 -0.83
C GLU A 167 -6.26 12.54 -1.13
N ALA A 168 -7.04 12.05 -2.10
CA ALA A 168 -8.37 12.59 -2.38
C ALA A 168 -9.33 12.38 -1.19
N PHE A 169 -9.30 11.22 -0.55
CA PHE A 169 -10.04 10.96 0.70
C PHE A 169 -9.65 11.93 1.81
N ASP A 170 -8.37 12.15 2.04
CA ASP A 170 -7.87 13.05 3.10
C ASP A 170 -8.27 14.50 2.85
N LYS A 171 -8.14 14.97 1.60
CA LYS A 171 -8.51 16.33 1.20
C LYS A 171 -10.01 16.58 1.37
N ILE A 172 -10.86 15.66 0.93
CA ILE A 172 -12.31 15.81 1.05
C ILE A 172 -12.76 15.67 2.51
N SER A 173 -12.20 14.75 3.27
CA SER A 173 -12.46 14.64 4.71
C SER A 173 -12.18 15.96 5.44
N ARG A 174 -11.07 16.62 5.10
CA ARG A 174 -10.71 17.93 5.67
C ARG A 174 -11.72 19.00 5.31
N VAL A 175 -12.12 19.09 4.04
CA VAL A 175 -13.12 20.06 3.57
C VAL A 175 -14.48 19.84 4.24
N MET A 176 -14.88 18.59 4.48
CA MET A 176 -16.13 18.23 5.17
C MET A 176 -16.05 18.35 6.70
N GLY A 177 -14.87 18.66 7.26
CA GLY A 177 -14.65 18.74 8.72
C GLY A 177 -14.81 17.40 9.42
N LEU A 178 -14.34 16.28 8.80
CA LEU A 178 -14.44 14.93 9.34
C LEU A 178 -13.14 14.47 10.04
N GLY A 179 -12.03 15.20 9.88
CA GLY A 179 -10.74 14.91 10.50
C GLY A 179 -9.79 14.09 9.63
N PHE A 180 -8.72 13.60 10.26
CA PHE A 180 -7.64 12.81 9.67
C PHE A 180 -7.42 11.51 10.50
N PRO A 181 -7.10 10.36 9.90
CA PRO A 181 -7.01 10.10 8.44
C PRO A 181 -8.39 10.08 7.75
N GLY A 182 -8.42 10.62 6.51
CA GLY A 182 -9.67 10.88 5.80
C GLY A 182 -10.37 9.62 5.29
N GLY A 183 -9.63 8.62 4.84
CA GLY A 183 -10.20 7.36 4.34
C GLY A 183 -11.18 6.74 5.33
N PRO A 184 -10.77 6.38 6.55
CA PRO A 184 -11.66 5.83 7.58
C PRO A 184 -12.79 6.78 8.00
N ALA A 185 -12.56 8.10 8.00
CA ALA A 185 -13.57 9.09 8.37
C ALA A 185 -14.70 9.16 7.33
N ILE A 186 -14.35 9.21 6.04
CA ILE A 186 -15.30 9.16 4.92
C ILE A 186 -16.06 7.83 4.92
N ASP A 187 -15.37 6.70 5.06
CA ASP A 187 -15.99 5.38 5.04
C ASP A 187 -17.06 5.22 6.13
N ARG A 188 -16.75 5.65 7.36
CA ARG A 188 -17.76 5.67 8.46
C ARG A 188 -18.93 6.61 8.17
N THR A 189 -18.66 7.82 7.66
CA THR A 189 -19.70 8.81 7.38
C THR A 189 -20.62 8.34 6.24
N ALA A 190 -20.05 7.69 5.22
CA ALA A 190 -20.77 7.14 4.07
C ALA A 190 -21.83 6.09 4.44
N GLN A 191 -21.66 5.38 5.56
CA GLN A 191 -22.63 4.38 6.02
C GLN A 191 -24.03 4.95 6.31
N SER A 192 -24.13 6.26 6.59
CA SER A 192 -25.39 6.94 6.84
C SER A 192 -26.02 7.59 5.60
N GLY A 193 -25.40 7.42 4.41
CA GLY A 193 -25.81 8.08 3.17
C GLY A 193 -26.10 7.12 2.03
N SER A 194 -26.52 7.69 0.91
CA SER A 194 -26.76 6.96 -0.34
C SER A 194 -25.66 7.23 -1.36
N ALA A 195 -25.07 6.16 -1.90
CA ALA A 195 -24.05 6.24 -2.94
C ALA A 195 -24.54 6.85 -4.27
N SER A 196 -25.86 6.84 -4.49
CA SER A 196 -26.52 7.41 -5.68
C SER A 196 -27.16 8.78 -5.46
N ALA A 197 -26.96 9.40 -4.29
CA ALA A 197 -27.59 10.69 -3.96
C ALA A 197 -27.06 11.84 -4.83
N ILE A 198 -25.78 11.80 -5.20
CA ILE A 198 -25.10 12.83 -5.98
C ILE A 198 -24.28 12.17 -7.07
N ASP A 199 -24.47 12.59 -8.31
CA ASP A 199 -23.69 12.07 -9.45
C ASP A 199 -22.39 12.87 -9.60
N PHE A 200 -21.39 12.49 -8.84
CA PHE A 200 -20.04 13.06 -8.98
C PHE A 200 -19.29 12.45 -10.17
N PRO A 201 -18.38 13.21 -10.81
CA PRO A 201 -17.67 12.76 -12.00
C PRO A 201 -16.74 11.57 -11.73
N ARG A 202 -16.62 10.71 -12.73
CA ARG A 202 -15.64 9.59 -12.82
C ARG A 202 -14.50 10.01 -13.73
N GLY A 203 -13.33 10.30 -13.18
CA GLY A 203 -12.18 10.80 -13.93
C GLY A 203 -11.67 9.78 -14.96
N LEU A 204 -11.27 10.29 -16.13
CA LEU A 204 -10.64 9.52 -17.21
C LEU A 204 -11.48 8.32 -17.70
N THR A 205 -12.79 8.52 -17.90
CA THR A 205 -13.72 7.47 -18.36
C THR A 205 -14.39 7.76 -19.69
N THR A 206 -14.00 8.83 -20.40
CA THR A 206 -14.52 9.12 -21.75
C THR A 206 -13.93 8.18 -22.80
N SER A 207 -14.56 8.09 -23.97
CA SER A 207 -14.04 7.25 -25.07
C SER A 207 -12.63 7.64 -25.50
N ASN A 208 -12.29 8.93 -25.43
CA ASN A 208 -10.93 9.40 -25.73
C ASN A 208 -9.92 8.98 -24.66
N ASP A 209 -10.33 8.98 -23.39
CA ASP A 209 -9.47 8.55 -22.29
C ASP A 209 -9.15 7.05 -22.41
N TRP A 210 -10.15 6.24 -22.75
CA TRP A 210 -9.96 4.81 -23.01
C TRP A 210 -9.01 4.54 -24.19
N ALA A 211 -9.04 5.36 -25.22
CA ALA A 211 -8.15 5.20 -26.39
C ALA A 211 -6.70 5.61 -26.09
N THR A 212 -6.47 6.55 -25.16
CA THR A 212 -5.14 7.16 -24.95
C THR A 212 -4.51 6.79 -23.61
N ARG A 213 -5.32 6.54 -22.59
CA ARG A 213 -4.90 6.33 -21.18
C ARG A 213 -5.83 5.35 -20.47
N PRO A 214 -5.96 4.10 -20.94
CA PRO A 214 -6.98 3.17 -20.47
C PRO A 214 -6.87 2.87 -18.96
N TYR A 215 -5.66 2.93 -18.41
CA TYR A 215 -5.38 2.49 -17.03
C TYR A 215 -4.91 3.61 -16.10
N ASP A 216 -4.81 4.85 -16.59
CA ASP A 216 -4.46 5.99 -15.73
C ASP A 216 -5.68 6.45 -14.92
N PHE A 217 -5.39 7.07 -13.77
CA PHE A 217 -6.38 7.62 -12.85
C PHE A 217 -6.25 9.15 -12.75
N SER A 218 -7.33 9.82 -12.35
CA SER A 218 -7.33 11.23 -11.99
C SER A 218 -8.45 11.50 -10.99
N PHE A 219 -8.11 12.14 -9.86
CA PHE A 219 -9.05 12.45 -8.78
C PHE A 219 -9.17 13.94 -8.50
N SER A 220 -8.34 14.81 -9.10
CA SER A 220 -8.38 16.27 -8.88
C SER A 220 -9.69 16.91 -9.36
N GLY A 221 -10.24 16.42 -10.48
CA GLY A 221 -11.54 16.88 -10.98
C GLY A 221 -12.70 16.50 -10.07
N LEU A 222 -12.67 15.30 -9.50
CA LEU A 222 -13.65 14.85 -8.50
C LEU A 222 -13.59 15.71 -7.24
N LYS A 223 -12.41 15.99 -6.71
CA LYS A 223 -12.19 16.86 -5.57
C LYS A 223 -12.82 18.23 -5.80
N THR A 224 -12.57 18.84 -6.96
CA THR A 224 -13.13 20.15 -7.33
C THR A 224 -14.66 20.10 -7.42
N ALA A 225 -15.22 19.03 -7.97
CA ALA A 225 -16.68 18.88 -8.05
C ALA A 225 -17.33 18.77 -6.67
N VAL A 226 -16.73 18.02 -5.75
CA VAL A 226 -17.22 17.92 -4.36
C VAL A 226 -17.12 19.27 -3.66
N ALA A 227 -16.00 19.98 -3.74
CA ALA A 227 -15.85 21.29 -3.12
C ALA A 227 -16.92 22.28 -3.60
N ARG A 228 -17.15 22.36 -4.91
CA ARG A 228 -18.21 23.22 -5.50
C ARG A 228 -19.61 22.84 -5.04
N TYR A 229 -19.88 21.53 -4.93
CA TYR A 229 -21.16 21.05 -4.43
C TYR A 229 -21.41 21.51 -2.99
N LEU A 230 -20.41 21.39 -2.13
CA LEU A 230 -20.49 21.82 -0.73
C LEU A 230 -20.72 23.33 -0.60
N GLU A 231 -20.06 24.14 -1.44
CA GLU A 231 -20.24 25.60 -1.49
C GLU A 231 -21.65 26.00 -1.97
N SER A 232 -22.20 25.27 -2.95
CA SER A 232 -23.51 25.60 -3.55
C SER A 232 -24.70 24.99 -2.80
N THR A 233 -24.49 24.10 -1.85
CA THR A 233 -25.55 23.36 -1.15
C THR A 233 -25.31 23.39 0.37
N PRO A 234 -25.58 24.51 1.05
CA PRO A 234 -25.25 24.68 2.48
C PRO A 234 -25.86 23.61 3.41
N ASP A 235 -27.06 23.10 3.07
CA ASP A 235 -27.80 22.11 3.87
C ASP A 235 -27.54 20.66 3.40
N TYR A 236 -26.36 20.38 2.83
CA TYR A 236 -26.03 19.04 2.36
C TYR A 236 -25.99 18.01 3.49
N LYS A 237 -26.39 16.77 3.19
CA LYS A 237 -26.24 15.63 4.09
C LYS A 237 -24.83 15.05 3.98
N LYS A 238 -24.07 15.11 5.06
CA LYS A 238 -22.67 14.61 5.10
C LYS A 238 -22.57 13.16 4.64
N GLY A 239 -23.51 12.31 5.05
CA GLY A 239 -23.56 10.89 4.65
C GLY A 239 -23.68 10.71 3.14
N ASP A 240 -24.59 11.46 2.50
CA ASP A 240 -24.83 11.38 1.06
C ASP A 240 -23.61 11.85 0.25
N VAL A 241 -22.98 12.96 0.67
CA VAL A 241 -21.74 13.43 0.03
C VAL A 241 -20.61 12.42 0.16
N ALA A 242 -20.39 11.92 1.38
CA ALA A 242 -19.34 10.92 1.64
C ALA A 242 -19.57 9.63 0.84
N ALA A 243 -20.81 9.12 0.81
CA ALA A 243 -21.15 7.90 0.08
C ALA A 243 -21.00 8.07 -1.44
N SER A 244 -21.51 9.17 -2.01
CA SER A 244 -21.42 9.43 -3.46
C SER A 244 -19.98 9.71 -3.91
N PHE A 245 -19.19 10.42 -3.09
CA PHE A 245 -17.77 10.66 -3.33
C PHE A 245 -16.98 9.33 -3.33
N GLN A 246 -17.14 8.53 -2.28
CA GLN A 246 -16.51 7.21 -2.16
C GLN A 246 -16.86 6.30 -3.33
N GLU A 247 -18.14 6.26 -3.72
CA GLU A 247 -18.60 5.47 -4.87
C GLU A 247 -17.92 5.88 -6.17
N SER A 248 -17.71 7.18 -6.40
CA SER A 248 -17.06 7.67 -7.62
C SER A 248 -15.60 7.20 -7.73
N ILE A 249 -14.88 7.13 -6.61
CA ILE A 249 -13.51 6.56 -6.57
C ILE A 249 -13.55 5.06 -6.80
N VAL A 250 -14.40 4.33 -6.07
CA VAL A 250 -14.52 2.87 -6.17
C VAL A 250 -14.88 2.43 -7.58
N ASP A 251 -15.83 3.14 -8.22
CA ASP A 251 -16.23 2.86 -9.60
C ASP A 251 -15.06 2.92 -10.58
N VAL A 252 -14.28 3.99 -10.54
CA VAL A 252 -13.15 4.19 -11.48
C VAL A 252 -12.05 3.17 -11.22
N LEU A 253 -11.71 2.92 -9.96
CA LEU A 253 -10.67 1.96 -9.59
C LEU A 253 -11.02 0.55 -10.12
N LEU A 254 -12.24 0.09 -9.87
CA LEU A 254 -12.65 -1.26 -10.27
C LEU A 254 -12.93 -1.37 -11.77
N LEU A 255 -13.50 -0.32 -12.39
CA LEU A 255 -13.76 -0.31 -13.84
C LEU A 255 -12.46 -0.55 -14.62
N LYS A 256 -11.38 0.15 -14.27
CA LYS A 256 -10.09 0.02 -14.94
C LYS A 256 -9.37 -1.27 -14.59
N SER A 257 -9.46 -1.72 -13.34
CA SER A 257 -8.86 -3.00 -12.92
C SER A 257 -9.47 -4.19 -13.65
N LEU A 258 -10.79 -4.24 -13.76
CA LEU A 258 -11.49 -5.32 -14.48
C LEU A 258 -11.24 -5.26 -15.99
N ALA A 259 -11.11 -4.06 -16.57
CA ALA A 259 -10.71 -3.90 -17.95
C ALA A 259 -9.31 -4.45 -18.21
N ALA A 260 -8.35 -4.18 -17.31
CA ALA A 260 -7.00 -4.71 -17.40
C ALA A 260 -6.99 -6.25 -17.31
N CYS A 261 -7.74 -6.84 -16.36
CA CYS A 261 -7.88 -8.29 -16.28
C CYS A 261 -8.41 -8.87 -17.61
N LYS A 262 -9.45 -8.26 -18.19
CA LYS A 262 -10.04 -8.71 -19.43
C LYS A 262 -9.10 -8.61 -20.63
N GLU A 263 -8.37 -7.50 -20.75
CA GLU A 263 -7.47 -7.26 -21.91
C GLU A 263 -6.20 -8.11 -21.84
N THR A 264 -5.67 -8.33 -20.65
CA THR A 264 -4.49 -9.18 -20.45
C THR A 264 -4.82 -10.68 -20.42
N GLY A 265 -6.07 -11.04 -20.23
CA GLY A 265 -6.50 -12.42 -20.02
C GLY A 265 -6.13 -12.99 -18.67
N ILE A 266 -5.72 -12.15 -17.71
CA ILE A 266 -5.36 -12.54 -16.34
C ILE A 266 -6.63 -12.57 -15.48
N ASP A 267 -6.98 -13.71 -14.92
CA ASP A 267 -8.19 -13.92 -14.12
C ASP A 267 -8.01 -13.71 -12.60
N SER A 268 -6.97 -13.00 -12.22
CA SER A 268 -6.61 -12.70 -10.82
C SER A 268 -6.42 -11.22 -10.60
N LEU A 269 -7.06 -10.68 -9.55
CA LEU A 269 -6.93 -9.30 -9.10
C LEU A 269 -6.52 -9.26 -7.63
N VAL A 270 -5.40 -8.62 -7.33
CA VAL A 270 -4.97 -8.25 -5.97
C VAL A 270 -5.26 -6.77 -5.75
N ILE A 271 -5.88 -6.40 -4.63
CA ILE A 271 -6.03 -4.99 -4.21
C ILE A 271 -5.20 -4.78 -2.95
N ALA A 272 -4.23 -3.87 -2.99
CA ALA A 272 -3.27 -3.63 -1.92
C ALA A 272 -3.12 -2.13 -1.61
N GLY A 273 -2.49 -1.81 -0.48
CA GLY A 273 -2.32 -0.46 0.04
C GLY A 273 -3.44 -0.01 0.98
N GLY A 274 -3.24 1.09 1.69
CA GLY A 274 -4.14 1.55 2.77
C GLY A 274 -5.61 1.73 2.36
N VAL A 275 -5.88 2.17 1.12
CA VAL A 275 -7.26 2.32 0.61
C VAL A 275 -7.95 0.96 0.40
N ALA A 276 -7.20 -0.15 0.30
CA ALA A 276 -7.77 -1.50 0.26
C ALA A 276 -8.52 -1.91 1.55
N ALA A 277 -8.33 -1.18 2.65
CA ALA A 277 -9.11 -1.35 3.88
C ALA A 277 -10.53 -0.76 3.79
N ASN A 278 -10.83 0.09 2.79
CA ASN A 278 -12.12 0.73 2.61
C ASN A 278 -13.24 -0.30 2.40
N SER A 279 -14.31 -0.21 3.22
CA SER A 279 -15.38 -1.23 3.23
C SER A 279 -16.17 -1.29 1.92
N ARG A 280 -16.41 -0.13 1.30
CA ARG A 280 -17.16 -0.07 0.04
C ARG A 280 -16.35 -0.62 -1.12
N LEU A 281 -15.05 -0.32 -1.18
CA LEU A 281 -14.15 -0.87 -2.21
C LEU A 281 -14.15 -2.41 -2.13
N ARG A 282 -14.05 -2.98 -0.93
CA ARG A 282 -14.09 -4.44 -0.72
C ARG A 282 -15.40 -5.05 -1.21
N ALA A 283 -16.53 -4.51 -0.74
CA ALA A 283 -17.85 -5.06 -1.09
C ALA A 283 -18.12 -5.01 -2.60
N VAL A 284 -17.82 -3.89 -3.26
CA VAL A 284 -18.03 -3.75 -4.71
C VAL A 284 -17.03 -4.59 -5.52
N ALA A 285 -15.79 -4.73 -5.03
CA ALA A 285 -14.80 -5.59 -5.66
C ALA A 285 -15.22 -7.06 -5.61
N GLU A 286 -15.69 -7.55 -4.46
CA GLU A 286 -16.22 -8.92 -4.31
C GLU A 286 -17.37 -9.17 -5.30
N GLU A 287 -18.35 -8.26 -5.36
CA GLU A 287 -19.49 -8.38 -6.25
C GLU A 287 -19.08 -8.41 -7.73
N ARG A 288 -18.26 -7.42 -8.16
CA ARG A 288 -17.90 -7.27 -9.57
C ARG A 288 -16.93 -8.35 -10.05
N CYS A 289 -15.96 -8.75 -9.22
CA CYS A 289 -15.03 -9.84 -9.55
C CYS A 289 -15.77 -11.18 -9.66
N ALA A 290 -16.69 -11.48 -8.74
CA ALA A 290 -17.50 -12.69 -8.80
C ALA A 290 -18.33 -12.75 -10.11
N LYS A 291 -18.96 -11.64 -10.51
CA LYS A 291 -19.71 -11.54 -11.77
C LYS A 291 -18.82 -11.71 -13.01
N ALA A 292 -17.56 -11.27 -12.93
CA ALA A 292 -16.59 -11.35 -14.04
C ALA A 292 -15.79 -12.66 -14.07
N GLY A 293 -15.94 -13.54 -13.08
CA GLY A 293 -15.16 -14.77 -12.94
C GLY A 293 -13.68 -14.52 -12.58
N ILE A 294 -13.38 -13.37 -11.95
CA ILE A 294 -12.04 -12.97 -11.53
C ILE A 294 -11.83 -13.36 -10.08
N ARG A 295 -10.69 -13.99 -9.79
CA ARG A 295 -10.26 -14.33 -8.44
C ARG A 295 -9.76 -13.09 -7.73
N LEU A 296 -10.54 -12.59 -6.77
CA LEU A 296 -10.19 -11.42 -5.97
C LEU A 296 -9.39 -11.84 -4.74
N ARG A 297 -8.33 -11.07 -4.44
CA ARG A 297 -7.54 -11.17 -3.22
C ARG A 297 -7.31 -9.79 -2.62
N ILE A 298 -7.65 -9.64 -1.36
CA ILE A 298 -7.42 -8.41 -0.59
C ILE A 298 -6.87 -8.83 0.76
N PRO A 299 -5.70 -8.33 1.19
CA PRO A 299 -5.14 -8.61 2.51
C PRO A 299 -6.11 -8.24 3.63
N SER A 300 -5.90 -8.81 4.81
CA SER A 300 -6.67 -8.40 5.99
C SER A 300 -6.47 -6.90 6.24
N PRO A 301 -7.48 -6.17 6.76
CA PRO A 301 -7.36 -4.72 6.99
C PRO A 301 -6.12 -4.31 7.80
N ALA A 302 -5.68 -5.14 8.74
CA ALA A 302 -4.49 -4.92 9.57
C ALA A 302 -3.16 -4.97 8.77
N LEU A 303 -3.17 -5.52 7.55
CA LEU A 303 -1.99 -5.63 6.68
C LEU A 303 -2.07 -4.72 5.44
N CYS A 304 -3.10 -3.89 5.33
CA CYS A 304 -3.27 -3.00 4.17
C CYS A 304 -2.40 -1.73 4.25
N THR A 305 -2.17 -1.19 5.46
CA THR A 305 -1.30 -0.01 5.67
C THR A 305 0.16 -0.42 5.74
N ASP A 306 1.08 0.56 5.80
CA ASP A 306 2.51 0.32 5.93
C ASP A 306 2.81 -0.55 7.14
N ASN A 307 3.58 -1.62 6.93
CA ASN A 307 3.88 -2.59 7.97
C ASN A 307 5.15 -3.40 7.64
N GLY A 308 5.79 -3.96 8.68
CA GLY A 308 7.01 -4.76 8.51
C GLY A 308 6.76 -6.13 7.87
N ALA A 309 5.55 -6.67 8.03
CA ALA A 309 5.21 -7.99 7.49
C ALA A 309 5.24 -8.02 5.96
N MET A 310 4.85 -6.93 5.27
CA MET A 310 4.90 -6.84 3.80
C MET A 310 6.35 -6.90 3.27
N VAL A 311 7.28 -6.25 3.96
CA VAL A 311 8.71 -6.25 3.62
C VAL A 311 9.32 -7.62 3.88
N ALA A 312 9.02 -8.22 5.02
CA ALA A 312 9.45 -9.57 5.37
C ALA A 312 8.88 -10.62 4.40
N ALA A 313 7.61 -10.46 3.96
CA ALA A 313 6.98 -11.36 3.00
C ALA A 313 7.69 -11.32 1.64
N LEU A 314 7.98 -10.13 1.10
CA LEU A 314 8.71 -10.01 -0.17
C LEU A 314 10.12 -10.57 -0.05
N GLY A 315 10.85 -10.25 1.03
CA GLY A 315 12.15 -10.84 1.31
C GLY A 315 12.12 -12.35 1.40
N SER A 316 11.12 -12.94 2.06
CA SER A 316 10.93 -14.38 2.16
C SER A 316 10.67 -15.03 0.80
N LEU A 317 9.86 -14.41 -0.06
CA LEU A 317 9.62 -14.87 -1.43
C LEU A 317 10.89 -14.81 -2.28
N MET A 318 11.71 -13.76 -2.13
CA MET A 318 13.00 -13.64 -2.82
C MET A 318 13.98 -14.75 -2.40
N VAL A 319 14.10 -15.01 -1.09
CA VAL A 319 14.92 -16.11 -0.58
C VAL A 319 14.43 -17.44 -1.13
N ALA A 320 13.13 -17.71 -1.09
CA ALA A 320 12.54 -18.95 -1.60
C ALA A 320 12.72 -19.12 -3.12
N ALA A 321 12.70 -18.02 -3.88
CA ALA A 321 12.96 -18.00 -5.32
C ALA A 321 14.46 -18.09 -5.68
N GLY A 322 15.37 -18.13 -4.69
CA GLY A 322 16.81 -18.15 -4.91
C GLY A 322 17.35 -16.86 -5.53
N ARG A 323 16.71 -15.72 -5.28
CA ARG A 323 17.22 -14.42 -5.74
C ARG A 323 18.49 -14.08 -4.99
N ALA A 324 19.46 -13.52 -5.70
CA ALA A 324 20.69 -13.06 -5.08
C ALA A 324 20.39 -11.92 -4.09
N PRO A 325 21.02 -11.91 -2.89
CA PRO A 325 20.94 -10.77 -1.99
C PRO A 325 21.61 -9.55 -2.62
N GLY A 326 21.18 -8.37 -2.20
CA GLY A 326 21.84 -7.12 -2.53
C GLY A 326 23.19 -6.97 -1.82
N PRO A 327 23.94 -5.88 -2.12
CA PRO A 327 25.13 -5.55 -1.35
C PRO A 327 24.74 -5.25 0.10
N GLN A 328 25.68 -5.43 1.04
CA GLN A 328 25.42 -5.17 2.47
C GLN A 328 25.25 -3.69 2.81
N ALA A 329 25.53 -2.80 1.87
CA ALA A 329 25.26 -1.36 1.94
C ALA A 329 24.83 -0.87 0.57
N PHE A 330 23.75 -0.12 0.51
CA PHE A 330 23.19 0.51 -0.69
C PHE A 330 22.48 1.82 -0.32
N ASP A 331 22.28 2.67 -1.31
CA ASP A 331 21.58 3.94 -1.13
C ASP A 331 20.06 3.75 -1.20
N ALA A 332 19.33 4.57 -0.42
CA ALA A 332 17.88 4.65 -0.54
C ALA A 332 17.49 5.45 -1.79
N GLU A 333 16.47 4.98 -2.51
CA GLU A 333 15.95 5.64 -3.71
C GLU A 333 14.53 6.16 -3.49
N SER A 334 14.36 7.47 -3.25
CA SER A 334 13.05 8.09 -2.98
C SER A 334 12.03 7.93 -4.10
N SER A 335 12.47 7.67 -5.33
CA SER A 335 11.62 7.51 -6.53
C SER A 335 11.83 6.15 -7.21
N LEU A 336 12.17 5.11 -6.44
CA LEU A 336 12.40 3.76 -6.97
C LEU A 336 11.18 3.26 -7.76
N PRO A 337 11.30 3.02 -9.08
CA PRO A 337 10.17 2.55 -9.88
C PRO A 337 9.77 1.12 -9.48
N VAL A 338 8.47 0.80 -9.55
CA VAL A 338 7.95 -0.51 -9.11
C VAL A 338 8.45 -1.68 -9.96
N GLU A 339 8.85 -1.41 -11.20
CA GLU A 339 9.46 -2.39 -12.11
C GLU A 339 10.81 -2.90 -11.60
N ARG A 340 11.46 -2.14 -10.73
CA ARG A 340 12.68 -2.53 -10.04
C ARG A 340 12.33 -3.05 -8.64
N VAL A 341 12.03 -4.33 -8.57
CA VAL A 341 11.50 -4.98 -7.36
C VAL A 341 12.51 -5.04 -6.22
N ALA A 342 13.80 -5.13 -6.53
CA ALA A 342 14.90 -5.14 -5.56
C ALA A 342 16.14 -4.37 -6.06
N LEU A 343 17.02 -4.01 -5.12
CA LEU A 343 18.33 -3.40 -5.34
C LEU A 343 19.45 -4.43 -5.25
#